data_84c6d8ca28acbd56fcd681d7467d336b
#
_entry.id   84c6d8ca28acbd56fcd681d7467d336b
#
_cell.length_a   1.000
_cell.length_b   1.000
_cell.length_c   1.000
_cell.angle_alpha   90.00
_cell.angle_beta   90.00
_cell.angle_gamma   90.00
#
_symmetry.space_group_name_H-M   'P 1'
#
loop_
_entity.id
_entity.type
_entity.pdbx_description
1 polymer ?
#
loop_
_entity_poly.entity_id
_entity_poly.type
_entity_poly.pdbx_seq_one_letter_code
_entity_poly.pdbx_strand_id
1 'polypeptide(L)'
;MSRHAAPFTPLIQLAAAGLTCVGLGFAAPAWAGASYASVGVPGVIVGYAHSVNQQLGLRIDAGTTGSFARDRTESGIPYSVAFKYNRVGLFGDYFPFGGRFRLTGGLTVNDAALTLKTRFDGTSQVTFDQTTITPTANDRFDATVKIPRVTPYIGIGWGHQAATTGLGFIADLGVSIGRAKLTVNQNLLENYPGLLTQSDIDAKTAELRGNVAKVRVLPQASIGLSYRY
;
A
#
# COMPACT_ATOMS: atom_id res chain seq x y z
N MET A 1 20.73 18.66 39.83
CA MET A 1 20.17 17.44 39.25
C MET A 1 19.91 17.71 37.76
N SER A 2 20.88 17.35 36.95
CA SER A 2 20.89 17.62 35.51
C SER A 2 20.34 16.41 34.78
N ARG A 3 19.27 16.59 34.00
CA ARG A 3 18.69 15.57 33.13
C ARG A 3 19.30 15.71 31.73
N HIS A 4 20.16 14.75 31.40
CA HIS A 4 20.67 14.60 30.01
C HIS A 4 19.57 14.04 29.13
N ALA A 5 19.22 14.80 28.11
CA ALA A 5 18.41 14.34 26.99
C ALA A 5 19.32 13.59 26.01
N ALA A 6 19.00 12.34 25.70
CA ALA A 6 19.69 11.56 24.69
C ALA A 6 19.19 11.94 23.30
N PRO A 7 20.07 12.03 22.29
CA PRO A 7 19.67 12.37 20.92
C PRO A 7 19.01 11.19 20.23
N PHE A 8 17.88 11.45 19.57
CA PHE A 8 17.21 10.53 18.66
C PHE A 8 18.04 10.35 17.39
N THR A 9 18.62 9.18 17.21
CA THR A 9 19.23 8.77 15.94
C THR A 9 18.26 7.85 15.22
N PRO A 10 17.75 8.18 14.03
CA PRO A 10 16.95 7.25 13.26
C PRO A 10 17.88 6.23 12.59
N LEU A 11 17.90 5.01 13.11
CA LEU A 11 18.50 3.85 12.44
C LEU A 11 17.64 3.47 11.22
N ILE A 12 18.04 3.97 10.06
CA ILE A 12 17.63 3.41 8.77
C ILE A 12 18.46 2.13 8.58
N GLN A 13 17.93 1.00 9.05
CA GLN A 13 18.46 -0.29 8.64
C GLN A 13 17.91 -0.60 7.25
N LEU A 14 18.74 -0.35 6.22
CA LEU A 14 18.59 -0.94 4.90
C LEU A 14 18.77 -2.46 5.05
N ALA A 15 17.68 -3.21 4.99
CA ALA A 15 17.75 -4.64 4.77
C ALA A 15 18.20 -4.86 3.32
N ALA A 16 19.47 -5.15 3.14
CA ALA A 16 20.01 -5.68 1.89
C ALA A 16 19.51 -7.13 1.75
N ALA A 17 18.29 -7.30 1.22
CA ALA A 17 17.83 -8.61 0.75
C ALA A 17 18.55 -8.90 -0.56
N GLY A 18 19.38 -9.95 -0.56
CA GLY A 18 20.12 -10.41 -1.72
C GLY A 18 19.17 -10.72 -2.88
N LEU A 19 19.34 -9.96 -3.97
CA LEU A 19 18.65 -10.16 -5.23
C LEU A 19 19.32 -11.36 -5.92
N THR A 20 18.88 -12.56 -5.60
CA THR A 20 19.15 -13.75 -6.44
C THR A 20 18.29 -13.57 -7.70
N CYS A 21 18.90 -13.09 -8.78
CA CYS A 21 18.31 -13.11 -10.10
C CYS A 21 18.11 -14.57 -10.52
N VAL A 22 16.93 -15.12 -10.27
CA VAL A 22 16.47 -16.33 -10.96
C VAL A 22 16.24 -15.92 -12.40
N GLY A 23 17.18 -16.27 -13.28
CA GLY A 23 17.07 -16.14 -14.73
C GLY A 23 15.97 -17.08 -15.22
N LEU A 24 14.72 -16.64 -15.21
CA LEU A 24 13.67 -17.25 -16.01
C LEU A 24 13.91 -16.81 -17.46
N GLY A 25 14.62 -17.65 -18.20
CA GLY A 25 14.78 -17.54 -19.65
C GLY A 25 13.42 -17.74 -20.34
N PHE A 26 12.62 -16.71 -20.42
CA PHE A 26 11.53 -16.66 -21.38
C PHE A 26 12.16 -16.37 -22.75
N ALA A 27 12.15 -17.37 -23.63
CA ALA A 27 12.37 -17.15 -25.05
C ALA A 27 11.24 -16.24 -25.55
N ALA A 28 11.45 -14.94 -25.50
CA ALA A 28 10.52 -13.96 -26.02
C ALA A 28 10.66 -13.91 -27.54
N PRO A 29 9.55 -13.89 -28.30
CA PRO A 29 9.60 -13.51 -29.71
C PRO A 29 10.23 -12.12 -29.80
N ALA A 30 10.93 -11.83 -30.93
CA ALA A 30 11.65 -10.57 -31.20
C ALA A 30 10.70 -9.37 -31.32
N TRP A 31 10.01 -9.04 -30.24
CA TRP A 31 9.09 -7.92 -30.13
C TRP A 31 9.81 -6.84 -29.33
N ALA A 32 9.75 -5.60 -29.78
CA ALA A 32 10.38 -4.45 -29.15
C ALA A 32 9.83 -4.22 -27.73
N GLY A 33 10.32 -4.98 -26.78
CA GLY A 33 9.87 -5.00 -25.39
C GLY A 33 10.98 -4.74 -24.40
N ALA A 34 10.61 -4.35 -23.19
CA ALA A 34 11.50 -4.14 -22.07
C ALA A 34 10.96 -4.81 -20.82
N SER A 35 11.79 -5.67 -20.20
CA SER A 35 11.55 -6.14 -18.84
C SER A 35 12.04 -5.10 -17.84
N TYR A 36 11.37 -4.95 -16.71
CA TYR A 36 11.78 -3.99 -15.70
C TYR A 36 11.55 -4.46 -14.27
N ALA A 37 12.33 -3.87 -13.38
CA ALA A 37 12.16 -4.00 -11.95
C ALA A 37 12.29 -2.62 -11.29
N SER A 38 11.42 -2.34 -10.32
CA SER A 38 11.43 -1.09 -9.58
C SER A 38 11.07 -1.31 -8.11
N VAL A 39 11.40 -0.31 -7.30
CA VAL A 39 11.07 -0.26 -5.87
C VAL A 39 10.31 1.02 -5.56
N GLY A 40 9.36 0.93 -4.65
CA GLY A 40 8.56 2.08 -4.27
C GLY A 40 7.27 1.69 -3.55
N VAL A 41 6.15 2.25 -3.97
CA VAL A 41 4.81 1.85 -3.53
C VAL A 41 4.06 1.29 -4.72
N PRO A 42 3.71 0.01 -4.70
CA PRO A 42 3.67 -0.97 -3.61
C PRO A 42 4.93 -1.86 -3.49
N GLY A 43 6.00 -1.39 -2.90
CA GLY A 43 7.18 -2.21 -2.60
C GLY A 43 8.04 -2.58 -3.82
N VAL A 44 8.27 -3.87 -4.05
CA VAL A 44 9.00 -4.36 -5.23
C VAL A 44 8.01 -4.61 -6.36
N ILE A 45 8.34 -4.11 -7.54
CA ILE A 45 7.51 -4.22 -8.75
C ILE A 45 8.37 -4.85 -9.85
N VAL A 46 7.81 -5.81 -10.56
CA VAL A 46 8.40 -6.39 -11.77
C VAL A 46 7.37 -6.34 -12.90
N GLY A 47 7.82 -6.09 -14.11
CA GLY A 47 6.90 -5.97 -15.22
C GLY A 47 7.55 -6.05 -16.60
N TYR A 48 6.68 -5.94 -17.58
CA TYR A 48 7.02 -5.95 -18.99
C TYR A 48 6.31 -4.80 -19.71
N ALA A 49 7.06 -4.06 -20.50
CA ALA A 49 6.57 -2.96 -21.33
C ALA A 49 6.79 -3.29 -22.81
N HIS A 50 5.75 -3.13 -23.61
CA HIS A 50 5.77 -3.33 -25.06
C HIS A 50 5.49 -1.99 -25.77
N SER A 51 6.39 -1.58 -26.67
CA SER A 51 6.18 -0.38 -27.49
C SER A 51 5.35 -0.75 -28.72
N VAL A 52 4.13 -0.21 -28.80
CA VAL A 52 3.24 -0.39 -29.96
C VAL A 52 3.72 0.49 -31.13
N ASN A 53 4.10 1.72 -30.82
CA ASN A 53 4.70 2.66 -31.75
C ASN A 53 5.54 3.71 -30.97
N GLN A 54 5.99 4.78 -31.64
CA GLN A 54 6.80 5.84 -31.00
C GLN A 54 6.07 6.62 -29.90
N GLN A 55 4.73 6.62 -29.92
CA GLN A 55 3.92 7.40 -28.98
C GLN A 55 3.08 6.54 -28.04
N LEU A 56 2.91 5.25 -28.33
CA LEU A 56 2.06 4.36 -27.56
C LEU A 56 2.81 3.10 -27.08
N GLY A 57 2.61 2.77 -25.83
CA GLY A 57 3.08 1.54 -25.21
C GLY A 57 2.00 0.84 -24.40
N LEU A 58 2.17 -0.43 -24.19
CA LEU A 58 1.38 -1.25 -23.27
C LEU A 58 2.31 -1.82 -22.20
N ARG A 59 1.82 -1.89 -20.98
CA ARG A 59 2.61 -2.37 -19.84
C ARG A 59 1.77 -3.23 -18.92
N ILE A 60 2.38 -4.30 -18.44
CA ILE A 60 1.83 -5.15 -17.38
C ILE A 60 2.86 -5.27 -16.25
N ASP A 61 2.42 -5.17 -15.02
CA ASP A 61 3.28 -5.37 -13.87
C ASP A 61 2.60 -6.07 -12.70
N ALA A 62 3.43 -6.60 -11.81
CA ALA A 62 3.03 -7.10 -10.50
C ALA A 62 3.92 -6.48 -9.43
N GLY A 63 3.32 -6.06 -8.34
CA GLY A 63 4.02 -5.43 -7.23
C GLY A 63 3.56 -5.94 -5.87
N THR A 64 4.48 -5.99 -4.92
CA THR A 64 4.20 -6.44 -3.55
C THR A 64 5.03 -5.70 -2.52
N THR A 65 4.40 -5.36 -1.37
CA THR A 65 5.11 -4.93 -0.16
C THR A 65 5.48 -6.09 0.75
N GLY A 66 4.99 -7.32 0.45
CA GLY A 66 4.93 -8.36 1.46
C GLY A 66 3.91 -8.03 2.55
N SER A 67 4.07 -8.65 3.71
CA SER A 67 3.24 -8.39 4.90
C SER A 67 4.11 -7.81 5.99
N PHE A 68 3.76 -6.63 6.48
CA PHE A 68 4.42 -5.98 7.61
C PHE A 68 3.46 -5.91 8.78
N ALA A 69 3.92 -6.32 9.95
CA ALA A 69 3.21 -6.10 11.20
C ALA A 69 4.14 -5.37 12.17
N ARG A 70 3.62 -4.34 12.86
CA ARG A 70 4.34 -3.60 13.89
C ARG A 70 3.41 -3.34 15.06
N ASP A 71 3.91 -3.61 16.24
CA ASP A 71 3.24 -3.24 17.48
C ASP A 71 3.53 -1.77 17.81
N ARG A 72 2.52 -1.07 18.26
CA ARG A 72 2.54 0.33 18.67
C ARG A 72 1.72 0.49 19.94
N THR A 73 2.05 1.49 20.73
CA THR A 73 1.24 1.91 21.88
C THR A 73 0.94 3.38 21.70
N GLU A 74 -0.33 3.74 21.75
CA GLU A 74 -0.77 5.12 21.69
C GLU A 74 -1.81 5.36 22.77
N SER A 75 -1.64 6.43 23.53
CA SER A 75 -2.48 6.76 24.69
C SER A 75 -2.61 5.60 25.70
N GLY A 76 -1.53 4.81 25.88
CA GLY A 76 -1.53 3.66 26.78
C GLY A 76 -2.15 2.38 26.21
N ILE A 77 -2.76 2.42 25.02
CA ILE A 77 -3.41 1.25 24.41
C ILE A 77 -2.43 0.61 23.42
N PRO A 78 -2.00 -0.64 23.66
CA PRO A 78 -1.18 -1.38 22.69
C PRO A 78 -2.05 -1.86 21.52
N TYR A 79 -1.54 -1.67 20.30
CA TYR A 79 -2.17 -2.15 19.07
C TYR A 79 -1.14 -2.68 18.08
N SER A 80 -1.55 -3.64 17.27
CA SER A 80 -0.77 -4.18 16.17
C SER A 80 -1.29 -3.64 14.85
N VAL A 81 -0.41 -3.01 14.08
CA VAL A 81 -0.70 -2.53 12.73
C VAL A 81 -0.14 -3.52 11.74
N ALA A 82 -1.01 -4.16 10.96
CA ALA A 82 -0.61 -5.03 9.86
C ALA A 82 -0.98 -4.38 8.52
N PHE A 83 -0.01 -4.28 7.64
CA PHE A 83 -0.18 -3.74 6.29
C PHE A 83 0.23 -4.78 5.27
N LYS A 84 -0.63 -4.97 4.25
CA LYS A 84 -0.39 -5.81 3.09
C LYS A 84 -0.83 -5.06 1.84
N TYR A 85 0.02 -5.07 0.80
CA TYR A 85 -0.34 -4.53 -0.49
C TYR A 85 0.29 -5.36 -1.60
N ASN A 86 -0.57 -6.05 -2.37
CA ASN A 86 -0.21 -6.73 -3.61
C ASN A 86 -1.03 -6.11 -4.74
N ARG A 87 -0.42 -5.99 -5.91
CA ARG A 87 -1.05 -5.39 -7.08
C ARG A 87 -0.62 -6.10 -8.35
N VAL A 88 -1.56 -6.24 -9.29
CA VAL A 88 -1.28 -6.47 -10.72
C VAL A 88 -1.87 -5.31 -11.49
N GLY A 89 -1.11 -4.74 -12.42
CA GLY A 89 -1.53 -3.60 -13.22
C GLY A 89 -1.44 -3.86 -14.71
N LEU A 90 -2.39 -3.30 -15.46
CA LEU A 90 -2.38 -3.21 -16.92
C LEU A 90 -2.51 -1.74 -17.31
N PHE A 91 -1.56 -1.24 -18.09
CA PHE A 91 -1.43 0.19 -18.39
C PHE A 91 -1.23 0.43 -19.88
N GLY A 92 -1.78 1.56 -20.35
CA GLY A 92 -1.41 2.21 -21.58
C GLY A 92 -0.53 3.42 -21.27
N ASP A 93 0.62 3.50 -21.92
CA ASP A 93 1.58 4.59 -21.80
C ASP A 93 1.51 5.43 -23.08
N TYR A 94 1.32 6.75 -22.93
CA TYR A 94 1.34 7.71 -24.04
C TYR A 94 2.56 8.62 -23.89
N PHE A 95 3.37 8.72 -24.94
CA PHE A 95 4.59 9.50 -25.01
C PHE A 95 4.39 10.75 -25.89
N PRO A 96 3.93 11.87 -25.32
CA PRO A 96 3.51 13.06 -26.09
C PRO A 96 4.64 13.66 -26.92
N PHE A 97 5.88 13.49 -26.49
CA PHE A 97 7.06 14.08 -27.14
C PHE A 97 7.93 13.04 -27.87
N GLY A 98 7.46 11.79 -28.00
CA GLY A 98 8.26 10.68 -28.56
C GLY A 98 9.53 10.34 -27.77
N GLY A 99 9.72 10.97 -26.59
CA GLY A 99 10.88 10.77 -25.71
C GLY A 99 10.57 9.82 -24.53
N ARG A 100 11.26 10.05 -23.40
CA ARG A 100 11.14 9.19 -22.22
C ARG A 100 10.00 9.57 -21.29
N PHE A 101 9.49 10.80 -21.37
CA PHE A 101 8.35 11.24 -20.58
C PHE A 101 7.06 10.59 -21.09
N ARG A 102 6.22 10.11 -20.17
CA ARG A 102 4.95 9.48 -20.52
C ARG A 102 3.82 9.88 -19.58
N LEU A 103 2.63 9.83 -20.13
CA LEU A 103 1.36 9.81 -19.40
C LEU A 103 0.87 8.36 -19.35
N THR A 104 0.42 7.92 -18.21
CA THR A 104 -0.01 6.53 -17.99
C THR A 104 -1.46 6.50 -17.55
N GLY A 105 -2.25 5.66 -18.19
CA GLY A 105 -3.62 5.31 -17.78
C GLY A 105 -3.78 3.81 -17.73
N GLY A 106 -4.58 3.29 -16.80
CA GLY A 106 -4.75 1.85 -16.71
C GLY A 106 -5.71 1.38 -15.62
N LEU A 107 -5.65 0.08 -15.39
CA LEU A 107 -6.41 -0.60 -14.34
C LEU A 107 -5.46 -1.39 -13.44
N THR A 108 -5.74 -1.39 -12.15
CA THR A 108 -5.01 -2.21 -11.19
C THR A 108 -5.95 -3.14 -10.43
N VAL A 109 -5.53 -4.39 -10.27
CA VAL A 109 -6.18 -5.38 -9.41
C VAL A 109 -5.37 -5.44 -8.12
N ASN A 110 -5.99 -5.11 -7.00
CA ASN A 110 -5.33 -4.91 -5.72
C ASN A 110 -5.81 -5.94 -4.68
N ASP A 111 -4.88 -6.41 -3.86
CA ASP A 111 -5.13 -7.07 -2.59
C ASP A 111 -4.38 -6.26 -1.53
N ALA A 112 -5.05 -5.20 -1.06
CA ALA A 112 -4.49 -4.23 -0.13
C ALA A 112 -5.38 -4.07 1.10
N ALA A 113 -4.79 -4.25 2.27
CA ALA A 113 -5.46 -4.12 3.54
C ALA A 113 -4.53 -3.52 4.60
N LEU A 114 -5.08 -2.61 5.39
CA LEU A 114 -4.51 -2.12 6.62
C LEU A 114 -5.38 -2.61 7.77
N THR A 115 -4.83 -3.44 8.65
CA THR A 115 -5.54 -3.99 9.82
C THR A 115 -4.92 -3.43 11.09
N LEU A 116 -5.75 -2.83 11.92
CA LEU A 116 -5.43 -2.41 13.28
C LEU A 116 -6.09 -3.40 14.23
N LYS A 117 -5.30 -4.12 14.99
CA LYS A 117 -5.77 -5.04 16.04
C LYS A 117 -5.44 -4.45 17.38
N THR A 118 -6.45 -4.09 18.15
CA THR A 118 -6.27 -3.62 19.52
C THR A 118 -5.94 -4.79 20.43
N ARG A 119 -4.93 -4.62 21.28
CA ARG A 119 -4.56 -5.58 22.33
C ARG A 119 -4.80 -4.91 23.67
N PHE A 120 -5.94 -5.17 24.25
CA PHE A 120 -6.25 -4.67 25.58
C PHE A 120 -5.47 -5.44 26.65
N ASP A 121 -5.07 -4.76 27.71
CA ASP A 121 -4.24 -5.31 28.79
C ASP A 121 -4.96 -5.38 30.14
N GLY A 122 -6.23 -4.98 30.18
CA GLY A 122 -7.04 -4.92 31.39
C GLY A 122 -6.79 -3.69 32.26
N THR A 123 -5.92 -2.78 31.84
CA THR A 123 -5.56 -1.56 32.58
C THR A 123 -5.92 -0.28 31.87
N SER A 124 -5.91 -0.31 30.55
CA SER A 124 -6.20 0.86 29.69
C SER A 124 -7.70 1.13 29.62
N GLN A 125 -8.09 2.39 29.81
CA GLN A 125 -9.48 2.83 29.66
C GLN A 125 -9.75 3.26 28.21
N VAL A 126 -10.91 2.86 27.70
CA VAL A 126 -11.36 3.25 26.35
C VAL A 126 -12.76 3.84 26.46
N THR A 127 -12.94 5.00 25.82
CA THR A 127 -14.23 5.70 25.80
C THR A 127 -14.93 5.49 24.45
N PHE A 128 -16.13 4.98 24.52
CA PHE A 128 -17.06 4.83 23.39
C PHE A 128 -18.20 5.82 23.61
N ASP A 129 -18.23 6.89 22.80
CA ASP A 129 -19.15 8.03 23.00
C ASP A 129 -19.03 8.61 24.42
N GLN A 130 -19.96 8.35 25.29
CA GLN A 130 -19.96 8.82 26.69
C GLN A 130 -19.64 7.70 27.70
N THR A 131 -19.48 6.45 27.26
CA THR A 131 -19.24 5.30 28.13
C THR A 131 -17.77 4.93 28.11
N THR A 132 -17.15 4.93 29.31
CA THR A 132 -15.77 4.50 29.49
C THR A 132 -15.74 3.09 30.10
N ILE A 133 -15.02 2.19 29.47
CA ILE A 133 -14.80 0.83 29.92
C ILE A 133 -13.30 0.54 30.07
N THR A 134 -12.97 -0.49 30.84
CA THR A 134 -11.61 -1.04 30.94
C THR A 134 -11.61 -2.45 30.29
N PRO A 135 -11.34 -2.55 28.97
CA PRO A 135 -11.38 -3.83 28.28
C PRO A 135 -10.29 -4.77 28.78
N THR A 136 -10.61 -6.06 28.86
CA THR A 136 -9.71 -7.13 29.23
C THR A 136 -8.93 -7.65 28.02
N ALA A 137 -7.93 -8.52 28.25
CA ALA A 137 -7.14 -9.14 27.18
C ALA A 137 -7.97 -10.04 26.23
N ASN A 138 -9.19 -10.43 26.61
CA ASN A 138 -10.10 -11.21 25.77
C ASN A 138 -10.97 -10.34 24.86
N ASP A 139 -10.95 -9.03 25.10
CA ASP A 139 -11.75 -8.08 24.34
C ASP A 139 -11.05 -7.69 23.05
N ARG A 140 -11.83 -7.40 22.00
CA ARG A 140 -11.34 -7.05 20.68
C ARG A 140 -12.13 -5.89 20.09
N PHE A 141 -11.40 -4.99 19.50
CA PHE A 141 -11.93 -3.95 18.62
C PHE A 141 -10.97 -3.78 17.44
N ASP A 142 -11.13 -4.61 16.42
CA ASP A 142 -10.26 -4.67 15.26
C ASP A 142 -10.86 -3.87 14.11
N ALA A 143 -10.08 -2.97 13.53
CA ALA A 143 -10.46 -2.17 12.38
C ALA A 143 -9.65 -2.59 11.15
N THR A 144 -10.32 -2.93 10.06
CA THR A 144 -9.68 -3.29 8.79
C THR A 144 -10.13 -2.35 7.69
N VAL A 145 -9.16 -1.66 7.09
CA VAL A 145 -9.37 -0.81 5.91
C VAL A 145 -8.93 -1.56 4.67
N LYS A 146 -9.84 -1.78 3.73
CA LYS A 146 -9.58 -2.45 2.44
C LYS A 146 -9.70 -1.48 1.29
N ILE A 147 -8.77 -1.56 0.34
CA ILE A 147 -8.83 -0.87 -0.94
C ILE A 147 -9.71 -1.70 -1.91
N PRO A 148 -10.48 -1.08 -2.82
CA PRO A 148 -11.22 -1.81 -3.84
C PRO A 148 -10.32 -2.72 -4.67
N ARG A 149 -10.83 -3.92 -4.96
CA ARG A 149 -10.05 -4.93 -5.71
C ARG A 149 -9.64 -4.43 -7.09
N VAL A 150 -10.49 -3.70 -7.77
CA VAL A 150 -10.18 -3.11 -9.08
C VAL A 150 -10.27 -1.60 -8.96
N THR A 151 -9.21 -0.91 -9.40
CA THR A 151 -9.15 0.56 -9.39
C THR A 151 -8.58 1.09 -10.71
N PRO A 152 -9.14 2.15 -11.28
CA PRO A 152 -8.50 2.91 -12.33
C PRO A 152 -7.22 3.57 -11.80
N TYR A 153 -6.23 3.67 -12.67
CA TYR A 153 -4.93 4.28 -12.40
C TYR A 153 -4.65 5.38 -13.41
N ILE A 154 -4.12 6.50 -12.94
CA ILE A 154 -3.54 7.55 -13.76
C ILE A 154 -2.20 7.98 -13.19
N GLY A 155 -1.27 8.33 -14.06
CA GLY A 155 0.06 8.72 -13.61
C GLY A 155 0.91 9.35 -14.71
N ILE A 156 2.10 9.73 -14.31
CA ILE A 156 3.18 10.19 -15.17
C ILE A 156 4.40 9.32 -14.92
N GLY A 157 5.26 9.21 -15.89
CA GLY A 157 6.49 8.43 -15.73
C GLY A 157 7.59 8.86 -16.68
N TRP A 158 8.73 8.23 -16.45
CA TRP A 158 9.94 8.42 -17.24
C TRP A 158 10.51 7.05 -17.60
N GLY A 159 10.96 6.89 -18.85
CA GLY A 159 11.52 5.63 -19.33
C GLY A 159 10.51 4.71 -20.02
N HIS A 160 10.85 3.43 -20.18
CA HIS A 160 10.17 2.38 -20.96
C HIS A 160 10.19 2.56 -22.48
N GLN A 161 10.52 3.76 -22.97
CA GLN A 161 10.79 3.98 -24.39
C GLN A 161 12.27 4.26 -24.54
N ALA A 162 13.03 3.23 -24.81
CA ALA A 162 14.42 3.39 -25.21
C ALA A 162 14.50 3.33 -26.73
N ALA A 163 15.18 4.29 -27.34
CA ALA A 163 15.49 4.25 -28.76
C ALA A 163 16.48 3.15 -29.08
N THR A 164 17.19 2.63 -28.07
CA THR A 164 18.26 1.64 -28.20
C THR A 164 18.09 0.49 -27.21
N THR A 165 18.57 -0.69 -27.59
CA THR A 165 18.71 -1.85 -26.70
C THR A 165 19.60 -1.54 -25.51
N GLY A 166 19.32 -2.11 -24.35
CA GLY A 166 20.15 -1.98 -23.16
C GLY A 166 19.40 -1.50 -21.92
N LEU A 167 20.18 -1.11 -20.90
CA LEU A 167 19.67 -0.64 -19.62
C LEU A 167 19.13 0.78 -19.70
N GLY A 168 18.01 1.01 -19.05
CA GLY A 168 17.37 2.31 -18.89
C GLY A 168 16.91 2.55 -17.46
N PHE A 169 16.92 3.81 -17.04
CA PHE A 169 16.30 4.26 -15.80
C PHE A 169 14.80 4.49 -16.01
N ILE A 170 14.01 4.08 -15.03
CA ILE A 170 12.56 4.30 -15.00
C ILE A 170 12.13 4.96 -13.70
N ALA A 171 11.10 5.79 -13.79
CA ALA A 171 10.44 6.39 -12.65
C ALA A 171 8.93 6.53 -12.95
N ASP A 172 8.11 6.27 -11.95
CA ASP A 172 6.66 6.37 -12.01
C ASP A 172 6.13 7.16 -10.82
N LEU A 173 5.14 8.01 -11.10
CA LEU A 173 4.34 8.69 -10.11
C LEU A 173 2.88 8.67 -10.54
N GLY A 174 1.98 8.19 -9.70
CA GLY A 174 0.58 8.12 -10.05
C GLY A 174 -0.33 7.82 -8.89
N VAL A 175 -1.60 7.65 -9.19
CA VAL A 175 -2.64 7.36 -8.21
C VAL A 175 -3.60 6.30 -8.72
N SER A 176 -3.94 5.35 -7.86
CA SER A 176 -5.11 4.49 -8.04
C SER A 176 -6.31 5.16 -7.38
N ILE A 177 -7.43 5.23 -8.10
CA ILE A 177 -8.63 5.93 -7.65
C ILE A 177 -9.65 4.90 -7.15
N GLY A 178 -10.03 5.01 -5.86
CA GLY A 178 -10.99 4.09 -5.27
C GLY A 178 -11.33 4.48 -3.84
N ARG A 179 -12.53 4.15 -3.38
CA ARG A 179 -12.96 4.42 -2.02
C ARG A 179 -12.59 3.26 -1.11
N ALA A 180 -11.80 3.53 -0.09
CA ALA A 180 -11.49 2.56 0.94
C ALA A 180 -12.75 2.17 1.72
N LYS A 181 -12.83 0.89 2.16
CA LYS A 181 -13.91 0.34 2.97
C LYS A 181 -13.38 -0.02 4.35
N LEU A 182 -14.05 0.44 5.39
CA LEU A 182 -13.78 0.07 6.77
C LEU A 182 -14.70 -1.09 7.18
N THR A 183 -14.10 -2.11 7.77
CA THR A 183 -14.79 -3.18 8.48
C THR A 183 -14.29 -3.19 9.92
N VAL A 184 -15.20 -3.20 10.89
CA VAL A 184 -14.90 -3.32 12.32
C VAL A 184 -15.36 -4.66 12.81
N ASN A 185 -14.50 -5.37 13.54
CA ASN A 185 -14.79 -6.61 14.25
C ASN A 185 -14.58 -6.35 15.74
N GLN A 186 -15.61 -6.64 16.55
CA GLN A 186 -15.56 -6.42 17.99
C GLN A 186 -16.38 -7.49 18.73
N ASN A 187 -16.08 -7.70 20.01
CA ASN A 187 -16.86 -8.55 20.92
C ASN A 187 -17.24 -7.80 22.22
N LEU A 188 -17.08 -6.49 22.24
CA LEU A 188 -17.32 -5.67 23.43
C LEU A 188 -18.78 -5.65 23.86
N LEU A 189 -19.73 -5.70 22.90
CA LEU A 189 -21.15 -5.74 23.20
C LEU A 189 -21.57 -7.01 23.96
N GLU A 190 -20.94 -8.12 23.64
CA GLU A 190 -21.20 -9.40 24.31
C GLU A 190 -20.63 -9.44 25.73
N ASN A 191 -19.48 -8.77 25.94
CA ASN A 191 -18.74 -8.80 27.19
C ASN A 191 -19.16 -7.68 28.17
N TYR A 192 -19.80 -6.61 27.68
CA TYR A 192 -20.26 -5.47 28.50
C TYR A 192 -21.76 -5.19 28.31
N PRO A 193 -22.65 -6.17 28.57
CA PRO A 193 -24.08 -5.97 28.39
C PRO A 193 -24.62 -4.93 29.37
N GLY A 194 -25.37 -3.96 28.85
CA GLY A 194 -25.96 -2.87 29.63
C GLY A 194 -25.04 -1.69 29.91
N LEU A 195 -23.72 -1.80 29.64
CA LEU A 195 -22.78 -0.69 29.68
C LEU A 195 -22.54 -0.10 28.28
N LEU A 196 -22.35 -0.96 27.28
CA LEU A 196 -22.23 -0.56 25.90
C LEU A 196 -23.50 -0.93 25.13
N THR A 197 -23.92 0.00 24.28
CA THR A 197 -25.03 -0.21 23.36
C THR A 197 -24.53 -0.34 21.92
N GLN A 198 -25.36 -0.92 21.04
CA GLN A 198 -25.06 -0.94 19.60
C GLN A 198 -24.83 0.48 19.06
N SER A 199 -25.57 1.48 19.62
CA SER A 199 -25.42 2.89 19.21
C SER A 199 -24.03 3.43 19.50
N ASP A 200 -23.41 3.09 20.62
CA ASP A 200 -22.04 3.54 20.98
C ASP A 200 -21.01 2.99 20.03
N ILE A 201 -21.13 1.72 19.66
CA ILE A 201 -20.27 1.07 18.67
C ILE A 201 -20.47 1.67 17.26
N ASP A 202 -21.74 1.91 16.90
CA ASP A 202 -22.08 2.49 15.61
C ASP A 202 -21.59 3.93 15.48
N ALA A 203 -21.69 4.74 16.55
CA ALA A 203 -21.16 6.10 16.59
C ALA A 203 -19.63 6.10 16.38
N LYS A 204 -18.91 5.24 17.11
CA LYS A 204 -17.43 5.12 16.95
C LYS A 204 -17.06 4.59 15.58
N THR A 205 -17.79 3.63 15.07
CA THR A 205 -17.58 3.08 13.72
C THR A 205 -17.87 4.12 12.64
N ALA A 206 -18.90 4.95 12.82
CA ALA A 206 -19.24 6.03 11.88
C ALA A 206 -18.17 7.11 11.86
N GLU A 207 -17.61 7.49 13.01
CA GLU A 207 -16.48 8.41 13.12
C GLU A 207 -15.27 7.89 12.31
N LEU A 208 -14.88 6.61 12.52
CA LEU A 208 -13.79 5.95 11.80
C LEU A 208 -14.08 5.86 10.30
N ARG A 209 -15.31 5.52 9.92
CA ARG A 209 -15.74 5.48 8.50
C ARG A 209 -15.66 6.85 7.86
N GLY A 210 -16.04 7.91 8.56
CA GLY A 210 -15.93 9.29 8.08
C GLY A 210 -14.51 9.67 7.72
N ASN A 211 -13.53 9.24 8.52
CA ASN A 211 -12.12 9.48 8.26
C ASN A 211 -11.58 8.62 7.10
N VAL A 212 -11.95 7.34 7.03
CA VAL A 212 -11.55 6.41 5.96
C VAL A 212 -12.20 6.78 4.62
N ALA A 213 -13.43 7.26 4.62
CA ALA A 213 -14.15 7.66 3.40
C ALA A 213 -13.50 8.87 2.67
N LYS A 214 -12.66 9.63 3.36
CA LYS A 214 -11.85 10.70 2.76
C LYS A 214 -10.72 10.15 1.89
N VAL A 215 -10.29 8.89 2.12
CA VAL A 215 -9.25 8.22 1.33
C VAL A 215 -9.88 7.71 0.02
N ARG A 216 -9.75 8.51 -1.03
CA ARG A 216 -10.27 8.20 -2.37
C ARG A 216 -9.20 7.87 -3.37
N VAL A 217 -7.95 8.11 -3.03
CA VAL A 217 -6.80 7.87 -3.89
C VAL A 217 -5.71 7.15 -3.12
N LEU A 218 -5.04 6.22 -3.80
CA LEU A 218 -3.88 5.52 -3.28
C LEU A 218 -2.68 5.99 -4.09
N PRO A 219 -1.80 6.83 -3.51
CA PRO A 219 -0.61 7.30 -4.21
C PRO A 219 0.37 6.16 -4.44
N GLN A 220 1.04 6.21 -5.57
CA GLN A 220 2.05 5.24 -5.99
C GLN A 220 3.24 6.00 -6.56
N ALA A 221 4.43 5.61 -6.15
CA ALA A 221 5.69 6.15 -6.65
C ALA A 221 6.73 5.05 -6.68
N SER A 222 7.47 4.95 -7.78
CA SER A 222 8.55 3.97 -7.89
C SER A 222 9.68 4.46 -8.77
N ILE A 223 10.86 3.90 -8.51
CA ILE A 223 12.06 4.08 -9.33
C ILE A 223 12.69 2.73 -9.61
N GLY A 224 13.34 2.57 -10.75
CA GLY A 224 13.92 1.28 -11.12
C GLY A 224 14.71 1.30 -12.40
N LEU A 225 14.93 0.10 -12.92
CA LEU A 225 15.66 -0.16 -14.13
C LEU A 225 14.82 -1.00 -15.09
N SER A 226 14.97 -0.73 -16.37
CA SER A 226 14.44 -1.54 -17.47
C SER A 226 15.58 -2.03 -18.36
N TYR A 227 15.39 -3.20 -18.94
CA TYR A 227 16.28 -3.74 -19.97
C TYR A 227 15.46 -4.02 -21.23
N ARG A 228 15.86 -3.41 -22.33
CA ARG A 228 15.26 -3.59 -23.64
C ARG A 228 16.11 -4.54 -24.49
N TYR A 229 15.44 -5.46 -25.16
CA TYR A 229 16.07 -6.43 -26.08
C TYR A 229 16.09 -5.89 -27.50
#